data_7e292a4afb3bbef549e5e28b4bb361e6
#
_entry.id   7e292a4afb3bbef549e5e28b4bb361e6
#
_cell.length_a   1.000
_cell.length_b   1.000
_cell.length_c   1.000
_cell.angle_alpha   90.00
_cell.angle_beta   90.00
_cell.angle_gamma   90.00
#
_symmetry.space_group_name_H-M   'P 1'
#
loop_
_entity.id
_entity.type
_entity.pdbx_description
1 polymer ?
#
loop_
_entity_poly.entity_id
_entity_poly.type
_entity_poly.pdbx_seq_one_letter_code
_entity_poly.pdbx_strand_id
1 'polypeptide(L)'
;MTDPKTKSIYTVNKDGSTVTYTSAKNVKGTSLTIPSQIKLNGVTYKVTSIASNACKNKKNLKTVTISRNVTRIGSKAFYGCKKLTRVTLGKNVTSIGNSAFENCTSLKKVTIPSKVSKIGNRAFYNCSRLTSVTIQTKKLTSKKVGSKAFTRAGKQNYKKLVIKVPKGKRSAYRTLLKKKGVSSKASIK
;
A
#
# COMPACT_ATOMS: atom_id res chain seq x y z
N MET A 1 2.76 22.71 0.25
CA MET A 1 1.47 23.39 0.02
C MET A 1 0.35 22.61 0.68
N THR A 2 -0.65 23.28 1.22
CA THR A 2 -1.80 22.64 1.87
C THR A 2 -3.05 22.83 1.02
N ASP A 3 -3.74 21.73 0.72
CA ASP A 3 -5.05 21.75 0.07
C ASP A 3 -6.08 22.33 1.05
N PRO A 4 -6.74 23.44 0.73
CA PRO A 4 -7.67 24.10 1.65
C PRO A 4 -8.91 23.26 1.95
N LYS A 5 -9.33 22.39 1.02
CA LYS A 5 -10.52 21.52 1.17
C LYS A 5 -10.24 20.31 2.05
N THR A 6 -9.18 19.57 1.75
CA THR A 6 -8.88 18.29 2.43
C THR A 6 -7.91 18.45 3.59
N LYS A 7 -7.28 19.62 3.75
CA LYS A 7 -6.21 19.89 4.72
C LYS A 7 -4.99 18.96 4.53
N SER A 8 -4.91 18.29 3.38
CA SER A 8 -3.75 17.46 2.98
C SER A 8 -2.57 18.33 2.56
N ILE A 9 -1.36 17.85 2.83
CA ILE A 9 -0.13 18.58 2.51
C ILE A 9 0.55 17.91 1.31
N TYR A 10 1.03 18.73 0.37
CA TYR A 10 1.72 18.30 -0.84
C TYR A 10 3.03 19.07 -1.02
N THR A 11 4.00 18.42 -1.64
CA THR A 11 5.27 19.03 -2.06
C THR A 11 5.39 18.95 -3.58
N VAL A 12 5.68 20.05 -4.24
CA VAL A 12 5.97 20.06 -5.68
C VAL A 12 7.29 19.32 -5.93
N ASN A 13 7.27 18.42 -6.90
CA ASN A 13 8.45 17.69 -7.30
C ASN A 13 9.38 18.57 -8.18
N LYS A 14 10.62 18.14 -8.38
CA LYS A 14 11.62 18.87 -9.18
C LYS A 14 11.19 19.17 -10.62
N ASP A 15 10.24 18.39 -11.16
CA ASP A 15 9.71 18.58 -12.52
C ASP A 15 8.74 19.77 -12.64
N GLY A 16 8.41 20.44 -11.52
CA GLY A 16 7.51 21.58 -11.47
C GLY A 16 6.04 21.29 -11.81
N SER A 17 5.73 20.10 -12.31
CA SER A 17 4.40 19.73 -12.86
C SER A 17 3.67 18.64 -12.06
N THR A 18 4.37 17.95 -11.18
CA THR A 18 3.82 16.91 -10.33
C THR A 18 4.02 17.19 -8.85
N VAL A 19 3.22 16.51 -8.01
CA VAL A 19 3.33 16.64 -6.54
C VAL A 19 3.40 15.28 -5.88
N THR A 20 4.06 15.29 -4.72
CA THR A 20 4.05 14.22 -3.74
C THR A 20 3.04 14.52 -2.64
N TYR A 21 2.14 13.58 -2.32
CA TYR A 21 1.31 13.64 -1.13
C TYR A 21 2.20 13.46 0.10
N THR A 22 2.41 14.53 0.86
CA THR A 22 3.45 14.55 1.90
C THR A 22 2.91 14.21 3.27
N SER A 23 1.71 14.68 3.61
CA SER A 23 1.18 14.47 4.96
C SER A 23 -0.33 14.54 5.04
N ALA A 24 -0.88 13.63 5.86
CA ALA A 24 -2.26 13.64 6.33
C ALA A 24 -2.38 14.29 7.73
N LYS A 25 -1.40 15.05 8.22
CA LYS A 25 -1.37 15.53 9.61
C LYS A 25 -2.70 16.17 10.02
N ASN A 26 -3.26 17.00 9.17
CA ASN A 26 -4.48 17.77 9.43
C ASN A 26 -5.77 17.07 8.97
N VAL A 27 -5.68 15.85 8.43
CA VAL A 27 -6.86 15.08 8.01
C VAL A 27 -7.48 14.39 9.23
N LYS A 28 -8.70 14.78 9.61
CA LYS A 28 -9.41 14.27 10.79
C LYS A 28 -10.32 13.07 10.49
N GLY A 29 -10.72 12.85 9.25
CA GLY A 29 -11.70 11.84 8.86
C GLY A 29 -11.24 10.38 8.98
N THR A 30 -12.18 9.46 8.80
CA THR A 30 -11.92 8.01 8.78
C THR A 30 -11.64 7.47 7.37
N SER A 31 -11.88 8.27 6.33
CA SER A 31 -11.63 7.95 4.93
C SER A 31 -10.67 8.97 4.32
N LEU A 32 -9.72 8.48 3.53
CA LEU A 32 -8.75 9.30 2.83
C LEU A 32 -8.71 8.91 1.36
N THR A 33 -8.95 9.89 0.48
CA THR A 33 -8.68 9.75 -0.95
C THR A 33 -7.44 10.58 -1.31
N ILE A 34 -6.44 9.92 -1.87
CA ILE A 34 -5.28 10.57 -2.48
C ILE A 34 -5.63 10.73 -3.96
N PRO A 35 -5.93 11.96 -4.43
CA PRO A 35 -6.48 12.19 -5.77
C PRO A 35 -5.44 11.97 -6.86
N SER A 36 -5.90 11.87 -8.11
CA SER A 36 -5.00 11.79 -9.26
C SER A 36 -4.34 13.13 -9.58
N GLN A 37 -5.01 14.22 -9.26
CA GLN A 37 -4.53 15.60 -9.45
C GLN A 37 -5.15 16.53 -8.40
N ILE A 38 -4.51 17.65 -8.17
CA ILE A 38 -4.97 18.73 -7.30
C ILE A 38 -4.75 20.07 -7.97
N LYS A 39 -5.58 21.05 -7.63
CA LYS A 39 -5.41 22.46 -8.05
C LYS A 39 -4.95 23.28 -6.82
N LEU A 40 -3.80 23.91 -6.91
CA LEU A 40 -3.23 24.75 -5.86
C LEU A 40 -2.76 26.07 -6.50
N ASN A 41 -3.20 27.20 -5.96
CA ASN A 41 -2.86 28.53 -6.46
C ASN A 41 -3.07 28.67 -7.98
N GLY A 42 -4.21 28.18 -8.50
CA GLY A 42 -4.53 28.24 -9.93
C GLY A 42 -3.90 27.13 -10.78
N VAL A 43 -2.83 26.49 -10.31
CA VAL A 43 -2.07 25.47 -11.07
C VAL A 43 -2.58 24.06 -10.76
N THR A 44 -2.74 23.23 -11.80
CA THR A 44 -3.13 21.82 -11.67
C THR A 44 -1.90 20.93 -11.68
N TYR A 45 -1.73 20.13 -10.61
CA TYR A 45 -0.62 19.19 -10.44
C TYR A 45 -1.11 17.75 -10.47
N LYS A 46 -0.38 16.84 -11.12
CA LYS A 46 -0.60 15.38 -11.01
C LYS A 46 0.01 14.88 -9.70
N VAL A 47 -0.74 14.08 -8.93
CA VAL A 47 -0.22 13.44 -7.71
C VAL A 47 0.42 12.12 -8.08
N THR A 48 1.75 12.04 -8.05
CA THR A 48 2.51 10.88 -8.56
C THR A 48 3.13 10.00 -7.50
N SER A 49 3.23 10.48 -6.26
CA SER A 49 3.78 9.69 -5.15
C SER A 49 3.18 10.03 -3.79
N ILE A 50 3.36 9.11 -2.86
CA ILE A 50 3.05 9.27 -1.43
C ILE A 50 4.37 9.25 -0.69
N ALA A 51 4.65 10.27 0.10
CA ALA A 51 5.88 10.39 0.86
C ALA A 51 6.01 9.31 1.95
N SER A 52 7.24 9.12 2.41
CA SER A 52 7.50 8.33 3.61
C SER A 52 6.79 8.94 4.82
N ASN A 53 6.21 8.09 5.66
CA ASN A 53 5.46 8.47 6.88
C ASN A 53 4.20 9.33 6.65
N ALA A 54 3.74 9.57 5.43
CA ALA A 54 2.65 10.51 5.10
C ALA A 54 1.38 10.32 5.94
N CYS A 55 1.01 9.09 6.26
CA CYS A 55 -0.15 8.73 7.08
C CYS A 55 0.22 7.85 8.28
N LYS A 56 1.49 7.91 8.74
CA LYS A 56 1.96 7.09 9.86
C LYS A 56 1.08 7.31 11.10
N ASN A 57 0.66 6.20 11.74
CA ASN A 57 -0.11 6.18 12.99
C ASN A 57 -1.45 6.95 12.94
N LYS A 58 -2.07 7.07 11.78
CA LYS A 58 -3.44 7.62 11.67
C LYS A 58 -4.44 6.66 12.31
N LYS A 59 -4.68 6.86 13.63
CA LYS A 59 -5.45 5.94 14.49
C LYS A 59 -6.90 5.75 14.03
N ASN A 60 -7.52 6.76 13.40
CA ASN A 60 -8.93 6.73 13.00
C ASN A 60 -9.14 6.33 11.54
N LEU A 61 -8.08 6.22 10.72
CA LEU A 61 -8.18 5.93 9.31
C LEU A 61 -8.70 4.50 9.07
N LYS A 62 -9.88 4.38 8.45
CA LYS A 62 -10.55 3.10 8.13
C LYS A 62 -10.40 2.71 6.67
N THR A 63 -10.45 3.70 5.77
CA THR A 63 -10.37 3.45 4.32
C THR A 63 -9.40 4.39 3.64
N VAL A 64 -8.65 3.88 2.66
CA VAL A 64 -7.75 4.66 1.82
C VAL A 64 -7.99 4.31 0.36
N THR A 65 -8.18 5.34 -0.48
CA THR A 65 -8.20 5.19 -1.94
C THR A 65 -7.02 5.96 -2.53
N ILE A 66 -6.16 5.24 -3.26
CA ILE A 66 -5.02 5.81 -3.97
C ILE A 66 -5.35 5.83 -5.45
N SER A 67 -5.38 7.03 -6.02
CA SER A 67 -5.81 7.23 -7.41
C SER A 67 -4.76 6.82 -8.44
N ARG A 68 -5.17 6.83 -9.72
CA ARG A 68 -4.44 6.21 -10.84
C ARG A 68 -3.06 6.80 -11.14
N ASN A 69 -2.81 8.09 -10.85
CA ASN A 69 -1.54 8.73 -11.20
C ASN A 69 -0.41 8.43 -10.19
N VAL A 70 -0.75 7.90 -9.01
CA VAL A 70 0.26 7.52 -8.02
C VAL A 70 1.01 6.28 -8.48
N THR A 71 2.33 6.40 -8.58
CA THR A 71 3.24 5.32 -9.00
C THR A 71 4.04 4.75 -7.83
N ARG A 72 4.28 5.53 -6.78
CA ARG A 72 5.10 5.10 -5.62
C ARG A 72 4.39 5.37 -4.29
N ILE A 73 4.46 4.37 -3.40
CA ILE A 73 4.03 4.48 -2.00
C ILE A 73 5.29 4.46 -1.15
N GLY A 74 5.55 5.54 -0.42
CA GLY A 74 6.74 5.71 0.40
C GLY A 74 6.85 4.74 1.57
N SER A 75 8.04 4.69 2.18
CA SER A 75 8.29 3.86 3.35
C SER A 75 7.43 4.32 4.54
N LYS A 76 6.86 3.36 5.28
CA LYS A 76 6.00 3.64 6.44
C LYS A 76 4.80 4.57 6.14
N ALA A 77 4.40 4.74 4.86
CA ALA A 77 3.35 5.68 4.47
C ALA A 77 2.05 5.49 5.26
N PHE A 78 1.65 4.27 5.55
CA PHE A 78 0.48 3.90 6.36
C PHE A 78 0.84 3.02 7.56
N TYR A 79 2.10 3.11 8.03
CA TYR A 79 2.56 2.36 9.20
C TYR A 79 1.65 2.60 10.41
N GLY A 80 1.24 1.54 11.10
CA GLY A 80 0.48 1.66 12.33
C GLY A 80 -0.95 2.21 12.21
N CYS A 81 -1.51 2.26 10.99
CA CYS A 81 -2.92 2.58 10.78
C CYS A 81 -3.80 1.40 11.24
N LYS A 82 -3.90 1.20 12.56
CA LYS A 82 -4.49 -0.01 13.17
C LYS A 82 -5.96 -0.23 12.81
N LYS A 83 -6.74 0.83 12.55
CA LYS A 83 -8.15 0.75 12.15
C LYS A 83 -8.36 0.65 10.63
N LEU A 84 -7.29 0.66 9.82
CA LEU A 84 -7.39 0.57 8.35
C LEU A 84 -7.92 -0.82 7.96
N THR A 85 -9.14 -0.86 7.43
CA THR A 85 -9.83 -2.10 7.01
C THR A 85 -9.73 -2.35 5.52
N ARG A 86 -9.63 -1.27 4.72
CA ARG A 86 -9.60 -1.32 3.25
C ARG A 86 -8.58 -0.34 2.69
N VAL A 87 -7.81 -0.80 1.73
CA VAL A 87 -6.97 0.03 0.88
C VAL A 87 -7.19 -0.32 -0.59
N THR A 88 -7.45 0.69 -1.42
CA THR A 88 -7.52 0.56 -2.88
C THR A 88 -6.25 1.18 -3.45
N LEU A 89 -5.43 0.37 -4.10
CA LEU A 89 -4.20 0.82 -4.76
C LEU A 89 -4.50 1.18 -6.21
N GLY A 90 -4.04 2.35 -6.65
CA GLY A 90 -4.16 2.80 -8.03
C GLY A 90 -3.46 1.85 -9.01
N LYS A 91 -4.04 1.67 -10.20
CA LYS A 91 -3.55 0.70 -11.21
C LYS A 91 -2.11 0.95 -11.69
N ASN A 92 -1.59 2.16 -11.53
CA ASN A 92 -0.25 2.55 -11.96
C ASN A 92 0.81 2.46 -10.85
N VAL A 93 0.47 2.00 -9.65
CA VAL A 93 1.47 1.77 -8.59
C VAL A 93 2.50 0.74 -9.06
N THR A 94 3.77 1.13 -9.02
CA THR A 94 4.93 0.31 -9.42
C THR A 94 5.73 -0.17 -8.22
N SER A 95 5.72 0.60 -7.12
CA SER A 95 6.47 0.24 -5.91
C SER A 95 5.72 0.54 -4.61
N ILE A 96 5.87 -0.37 -3.66
CA ILE A 96 5.37 -0.27 -2.28
C ILE A 96 6.60 -0.26 -1.37
N GLY A 97 6.78 0.81 -0.61
CA GLY A 97 7.96 1.04 0.23
C GLY A 97 8.06 0.11 1.44
N ASN A 98 9.21 0.20 2.13
CA ASN A 98 9.45 -0.57 3.35
C ASN A 98 8.42 -0.23 4.43
N SER A 99 7.87 -1.23 5.08
CA SER A 99 6.89 -1.05 6.19
C SER A 99 5.65 -0.23 5.80
N ALA A 100 5.33 -0.09 4.51
CA ALA A 100 4.29 0.84 4.04
C ALA A 100 2.93 0.61 4.72
N PHE A 101 2.54 -0.64 4.96
CA PHE A 101 1.31 -1.05 5.66
C PHE A 101 1.61 -1.90 6.91
N GLU A 102 2.82 -1.81 7.44
CA GLU A 102 3.18 -2.55 8.66
C GLU A 102 2.26 -2.15 9.82
N ASN A 103 1.81 -3.14 10.58
CA ASN A 103 0.87 -2.96 11.70
C ASN A 103 -0.50 -2.37 11.32
N CYS A 104 -0.94 -2.50 10.08
CA CYS A 104 -2.34 -2.28 9.70
C CYS A 104 -3.18 -3.50 10.13
N THR A 105 -3.34 -3.67 11.44
CA THR A 105 -3.86 -4.91 12.05
C THR A 105 -5.31 -5.24 11.69
N SER A 106 -6.10 -4.24 11.26
CA SER A 106 -7.49 -4.43 10.81
C SER A 106 -7.65 -4.64 9.31
N LEU A 107 -6.56 -4.57 8.52
CA LEU A 107 -6.63 -4.71 7.05
C LEU A 107 -7.10 -6.11 6.66
N LYS A 108 -8.25 -6.19 5.95
CA LYS A 108 -8.89 -7.46 5.58
C LYS A 108 -8.51 -7.94 4.19
N LYS A 109 -8.43 -7.03 3.22
CA LYS A 109 -8.18 -7.35 1.80
C LYS A 109 -7.22 -6.34 1.18
N VAL A 110 -6.37 -6.82 0.27
CA VAL A 110 -5.52 -5.97 -0.56
C VAL A 110 -5.34 -6.57 -1.95
N THR A 111 -5.40 -5.72 -2.97
CA THR A 111 -5.03 -6.09 -4.35
C THR A 111 -3.72 -5.39 -4.70
N ILE A 112 -2.73 -6.17 -5.10
CA ILE A 112 -1.43 -5.70 -5.62
C ILE A 112 -1.56 -5.56 -7.14
N PRO A 113 -1.56 -4.33 -7.70
CA PRO A 113 -1.80 -4.09 -9.12
C PRO A 113 -0.75 -4.71 -10.04
N SER A 114 -1.12 -4.87 -11.32
CA SER A 114 -0.30 -5.52 -12.34
C SER A 114 1.04 -4.84 -12.64
N LYS A 115 1.13 -3.52 -12.40
CA LYS A 115 2.38 -2.76 -12.61
C LYS A 115 3.37 -2.83 -11.45
N VAL A 116 2.96 -3.34 -10.28
CA VAL A 116 3.86 -3.45 -9.12
C VAL A 116 5.02 -4.37 -9.45
N SER A 117 6.23 -3.84 -9.34
CA SER A 117 7.48 -4.57 -9.55
C SER A 117 8.34 -4.66 -8.28
N LYS A 118 8.04 -3.86 -7.24
CA LYS A 118 8.81 -3.85 -5.98
C LYS A 118 7.88 -3.77 -4.77
N ILE A 119 8.12 -4.64 -3.79
CA ILE A 119 7.48 -4.63 -2.47
C ILE A 119 8.59 -4.59 -1.43
N GLY A 120 8.61 -3.59 -0.59
CA GLY A 120 9.66 -3.36 0.40
C GLY A 120 9.66 -4.35 1.56
N ASN A 121 10.71 -4.28 2.39
CA ASN A 121 10.82 -5.05 3.62
C ASN A 121 9.62 -4.76 4.53
N ARG A 122 9.04 -5.80 5.13
CA ARG A 122 7.93 -5.69 6.09
C ARG A 122 6.70 -4.92 5.56
N ALA A 123 6.52 -4.79 4.25
CA ALA A 123 5.49 -3.93 3.66
C ALA A 123 4.07 -4.22 4.19
N PHE A 124 3.73 -5.50 4.44
CA PHE A 124 2.46 -5.96 5.03
C PHE A 124 2.69 -6.76 6.31
N TYR A 125 3.81 -6.50 7.01
CA TYR A 125 4.11 -7.17 8.27
C TYR A 125 3.00 -6.90 9.29
N ASN A 126 2.57 -7.95 9.98
CA ASN A 126 1.55 -7.89 11.02
C ASN A 126 0.21 -7.25 10.58
N CYS A 127 -0.15 -7.38 9.30
CA CYS A 127 -1.54 -7.17 8.84
C CYS A 127 -2.38 -8.39 9.29
N SER A 128 -2.60 -8.52 10.60
CA SER A 128 -3.02 -9.77 11.26
C SER A 128 -4.42 -10.25 10.87
N ARG A 129 -5.30 -9.36 10.40
CA ARG A 129 -6.66 -9.68 9.94
C ARG A 129 -6.79 -9.91 8.44
N LEU A 130 -5.68 -9.96 7.67
CA LEU A 130 -5.77 -10.25 6.24
C LEU A 130 -6.39 -11.64 6.00
N THR A 131 -7.43 -11.65 5.18
CA THR A 131 -8.10 -12.86 4.70
C THR A 131 -7.96 -13.04 3.19
N SER A 132 -7.66 -11.96 2.44
CA SER A 132 -7.52 -12.01 0.99
C SER A 132 -6.41 -11.08 0.50
N VAL A 133 -5.49 -11.65 -0.27
CA VAL A 133 -4.49 -10.90 -1.04
C VAL A 133 -4.62 -11.31 -2.50
N THR A 134 -4.86 -10.36 -3.40
CA THR A 134 -4.85 -10.62 -4.84
C THR A 134 -3.59 -10.01 -5.45
N ILE A 135 -2.73 -10.83 -6.05
CA ILE A 135 -1.52 -10.37 -6.73
C ILE A 135 -1.78 -10.45 -8.23
N GLN A 136 -1.90 -9.29 -8.89
CA GLN A 136 -2.14 -9.22 -10.34
C GLN A 136 -0.85 -9.15 -11.14
N THR A 137 0.25 -8.69 -10.52
CA THR A 137 1.53 -8.55 -11.20
C THR A 137 2.21 -9.91 -11.44
N LYS A 138 2.87 -10.06 -12.60
CA LYS A 138 3.75 -11.18 -12.93
C LYS A 138 5.24 -10.86 -12.69
N LYS A 139 5.56 -9.67 -12.17
CA LYS A 139 6.91 -9.08 -12.13
C LYS A 139 7.69 -9.33 -10.84
N LEU A 140 7.08 -9.98 -9.83
CA LEU A 140 7.72 -10.19 -8.53
C LEU A 140 8.74 -11.32 -8.59
N THR A 141 9.90 -11.06 -8.04
CA THR A 141 11.00 -12.02 -7.84
C THR A 141 11.49 -11.95 -6.40
N SER A 142 12.34 -12.90 -5.97
CA SER A 142 12.89 -12.90 -4.62
C SER A 142 13.71 -11.64 -4.31
N LYS A 143 14.39 -11.05 -5.30
CA LYS A 143 15.13 -9.79 -5.17
C LYS A 143 14.22 -8.56 -5.07
N LYS A 144 13.02 -8.61 -5.67
CA LYS A 144 12.07 -7.49 -5.74
C LYS A 144 11.05 -7.48 -4.60
N VAL A 145 10.95 -8.55 -3.81
CA VAL A 145 10.12 -8.62 -2.61
C VAL A 145 11.02 -8.66 -1.38
N GLY A 146 10.87 -7.67 -0.54
CA GLY A 146 11.70 -7.48 0.64
C GLY A 146 11.54 -8.58 1.71
N SER A 147 12.48 -8.60 2.66
CA SER A 147 12.46 -9.51 3.80
C SER A 147 11.19 -9.29 4.64
N LYS A 148 10.63 -10.38 5.16
CA LYS A 148 9.45 -10.38 6.06
C LYS A 148 8.24 -9.59 5.52
N ALA A 149 8.13 -9.41 4.19
CA ALA A 149 7.11 -8.56 3.56
C ALA A 149 5.69 -8.94 4.00
N PHE A 150 5.40 -10.23 4.22
CA PHE A 150 4.09 -10.76 4.62
C PHE A 150 4.11 -11.52 5.94
N THR A 151 5.17 -11.41 6.74
CA THR A 151 5.26 -12.10 8.03
C THR A 151 4.13 -11.63 8.96
N ARG A 152 3.44 -12.57 9.60
CA ARG A 152 2.25 -12.36 10.45
C ARG A 152 1.04 -11.77 9.71
N ALA A 153 1.03 -11.73 8.37
CA ALA A 153 -0.17 -11.45 7.60
C ALA A 153 -1.20 -12.57 7.81
N GLY A 154 -2.45 -12.21 8.13
CA GLY A 154 -3.51 -13.17 8.45
C GLY A 154 -3.31 -13.94 9.75
N LYS A 155 -2.44 -13.47 10.66
CA LYS A 155 -2.07 -14.17 11.90
C LYS A 155 -3.27 -14.61 12.75
N GLN A 156 -4.35 -13.85 12.77
CA GLN A 156 -5.53 -14.20 13.57
C GLN A 156 -6.22 -15.47 13.07
N ASN A 157 -6.12 -15.78 11.77
CA ASN A 157 -6.58 -17.05 11.22
C ASN A 157 -5.88 -17.33 9.89
N TYR A 158 -4.72 -17.96 9.95
CA TYR A 158 -3.94 -18.29 8.74
C TYR A 158 -4.69 -19.20 7.76
N LYS A 159 -5.57 -20.10 8.24
CA LYS A 159 -6.36 -20.99 7.37
C LYS A 159 -7.33 -20.21 6.47
N LYS A 160 -7.79 -19.04 6.93
CA LYS A 160 -8.67 -18.15 6.14
C LYS A 160 -7.91 -17.24 5.17
N LEU A 161 -6.57 -17.15 5.26
CA LEU A 161 -5.80 -16.33 4.34
C LEU A 161 -5.70 -17.00 2.97
N VAL A 162 -6.32 -16.39 1.97
CA VAL A 162 -6.24 -16.80 0.56
C VAL A 162 -5.42 -15.77 -0.21
N ILE A 163 -4.38 -16.24 -0.91
CA ILE A 163 -3.57 -15.42 -1.80
C ILE A 163 -3.79 -15.89 -3.24
N LYS A 164 -4.48 -15.05 -4.02
CA LYS A 164 -4.68 -15.28 -5.46
C LYS A 164 -3.49 -14.74 -6.22
N VAL A 165 -2.94 -15.53 -7.13
CA VAL A 165 -1.76 -15.17 -7.94
C VAL A 165 -2.08 -15.31 -9.43
N PRO A 166 -1.31 -14.64 -10.34
CA PRO A 166 -1.56 -14.75 -11.78
C PRO A 166 -1.46 -16.18 -12.28
N LYS A 167 -2.30 -16.50 -13.27
CA LYS A 167 -2.23 -17.79 -14.00
C LYS A 167 -0.80 -18.06 -14.48
N GLY A 168 -0.32 -19.30 -14.31
CA GLY A 168 1.04 -19.73 -14.66
C GLY A 168 2.15 -19.28 -13.69
N LYS A 169 1.81 -18.57 -12.59
CA LYS A 169 2.81 -18.14 -11.57
C LYS A 169 2.62 -18.82 -10.21
N ARG A 170 1.69 -19.77 -10.07
CA ARG A 170 1.33 -20.36 -8.77
C ARG A 170 2.53 -21.00 -8.06
N SER A 171 3.29 -21.87 -8.72
CA SER A 171 4.45 -22.54 -8.13
C SER A 171 5.52 -21.54 -7.71
N ALA A 172 5.97 -20.68 -8.64
CA ALA A 172 6.99 -19.66 -8.37
C ALA A 172 6.59 -18.71 -7.22
N TYR A 173 5.31 -18.28 -7.20
CA TYR A 173 4.84 -17.36 -6.15
C TYR A 173 4.57 -18.07 -4.82
N ARG A 174 4.24 -19.36 -4.82
CA ARG A 174 4.16 -20.17 -3.58
C ARG A 174 5.52 -20.17 -2.88
N THR A 175 6.58 -20.52 -3.59
CA THR A 175 7.95 -20.53 -3.05
C THR A 175 8.38 -19.12 -2.60
N LEU A 176 8.18 -18.12 -3.46
CA LEU A 176 8.49 -16.73 -3.16
C LEU A 176 7.81 -16.24 -1.87
N LEU A 177 6.49 -16.37 -1.80
CA LEU A 177 5.69 -15.81 -0.72
C LEU A 177 5.96 -16.50 0.62
N LYS A 178 6.16 -17.84 0.63
CA LYS A 178 6.60 -18.58 1.83
C LYS A 178 7.94 -18.04 2.33
N LYS A 179 8.93 -17.86 1.44
CA LYS A 179 10.24 -17.26 1.77
C LYS A 179 10.10 -15.81 2.31
N LYS A 180 9.04 -15.09 1.95
CA LYS A 180 8.78 -13.71 2.39
C LYS A 180 7.79 -13.61 3.56
N GLY A 181 7.53 -14.73 4.24
CA GLY A 181 6.86 -14.79 5.53
C GLY A 181 5.35 -15.09 5.47
N VAL A 182 4.84 -15.54 4.35
CA VAL A 182 3.48 -16.09 4.29
C VAL A 182 3.46 -17.45 5.01
N SER A 183 2.50 -17.63 5.92
CA SER A 183 2.32 -18.89 6.65
C SER A 183 2.09 -20.08 5.71
N SER A 184 2.66 -21.23 6.07
CA SER A 184 2.39 -22.51 5.35
C SER A 184 0.92 -22.91 5.35
N LYS A 185 0.16 -22.47 6.37
CA LYS A 185 -1.29 -22.72 6.51
C LYS A 185 -2.15 -21.86 5.56
N ALA A 186 -1.60 -20.82 4.91
CA ALA A 186 -2.33 -19.97 3.97
C ALA A 186 -2.49 -20.66 2.62
N SER A 187 -3.68 -20.49 2.00
CA SER A 187 -3.94 -20.99 0.65
C SER A 187 -3.36 -20.05 -0.41
N ILE A 188 -2.59 -20.59 -1.36
CA ILE A 188 -2.06 -19.85 -2.52
C ILE A 188 -2.63 -20.50 -3.77
N LYS A 189 -3.51 -19.76 -4.48
CA LYS A 189 -4.27 -20.23 -5.64
C LYS A 189 -3.89 -19.46 -6.89
#